data_4935013b4d07d64a0e124056ac5ee46e
#
_entry.id   4935013b4d07d64a0e124056ac5ee46e
#
_cell.length_a   1.000
_cell.length_b   1.000
_cell.length_c   1.000
_cell.angle_alpha   90.00
_cell.angle_beta   90.00
_cell.angle_gamma   90.00
#
_symmetry.space_group_name_H-M   'P 1'
#
loop_
_entity.id
_entity.type
_entity.pdbx_description
1 polymer ?
#
loop_
_entity_poly.entity_id
_entity_poly.type
_entity_poly.pdbx_seq_one_letter_code
_entity_poly.pdbx_strand_id
1 'polypeptide(L)'
;MDASLLIWFACAILLFWCVGLYQRLLRMRVAAQQALGALELPLATYPQLLGQYFAPDWLLGPLPDDWLRLVQAVKALTTQIQTVRNAPFAAQPMRGLADQMEALAAAWAPLLAHPADLAGATIPPELAAQWQQADFSVQLARAQLNQMIAAYNEALLQFPANTVVRAMGFKSLPTL
;
A
#
# COMPACT_ATOMS: atom_id res chain seq x y z
N MET A 1 18.72 -42.60 -32.60
CA MET A 1 18.15 -41.28 -32.29
C MET A 1 19.33 -40.37 -32.04
N ASP A 2 19.48 -39.39 -32.92
CA ASP A 2 20.67 -38.54 -32.92
C ASP A 2 20.70 -37.64 -31.68
N ALA A 3 21.84 -37.63 -30.99
CA ALA A 3 22.05 -36.79 -29.80
C ALA A 3 21.64 -35.30 -30.06
N SER A 4 21.78 -34.87 -31.29
CA SER A 4 21.36 -33.56 -31.77
C SER A 4 19.83 -33.32 -31.63
N LEU A 5 18.97 -34.31 -31.96
CA LEU A 5 17.53 -34.18 -31.77
C LEU A 5 17.11 -34.08 -30.32
N LEU A 6 17.74 -34.83 -29.42
CA LEU A 6 17.49 -34.77 -27.99
C LEU A 6 17.87 -33.41 -27.40
N ILE A 7 18.98 -32.82 -27.83
CA ILE A 7 19.38 -31.47 -27.41
C ILE A 7 18.39 -30.42 -27.88
N TRP A 8 17.96 -30.46 -29.13
CA TRP A 8 16.95 -29.54 -29.66
C TRP A 8 15.62 -29.62 -28.92
N PHE A 9 15.18 -30.87 -28.60
CA PHE A 9 13.97 -31.08 -27.82
C PHE A 9 14.07 -30.55 -26.39
N ALA A 10 15.21 -30.78 -25.73
CA ALA A 10 15.48 -30.24 -24.41
C ALA A 10 15.50 -28.71 -24.39
N CYS A 11 16.14 -28.08 -25.42
CA CYS A 11 16.13 -26.62 -25.58
C CYS A 11 14.72 -26.06 -25.78
N ALA A 12 13.89 -26.73 -26.59
CA ALA A 12 12.51 -26.32 -26.83
C ALA A 12 11.68 -26.37 -25.54
N ILE A 13 11.80 -27.43 -24.75
CA ILE A 13 11.13 -27.57 -23.45
C ILE A 13 11.60 -26.46 -22.50
N LEU A 14 12.90 -26.20 -22.43
CA LEU A 14 13.46 -25.15 -21.56
C LEU A 14 12.94 -23.77 -21.95
N LEU A 15 12.88 -23.45 -23.25
CA LEU A 15 12.32 -22.19 -23.73
C LEU A 15 10.84 -22.04 -23.36
N PHE A 16 10.05 -23.09 -23.59
CA PHE A 16 8.63 -23.09 -23.23
C PHE A 16 8.42 -22.88 -21.73
N TRP A 17 9.26 -23.54 -20.91
CA TRP A 17 9.25 -23.38 -19.47
C TRP A 17 9.62 -21.94 -19.06
N CYS A 18 10.66 -21.35 -19.66
CA CYS A 18 11.06 -19.95 -19.40
C CYS A 18 9.94 -18.97 -19.73
N VAL A 19 9.22 -19.16 -20.83
CA VAL A 19 8.09 -18.31 -21.20
C VAL A 19 6.95 -18.46 -20.20
N GLY A 20 6.65 -19.67 -19.75
CA GLY A 20 5.64 -19.92 -18.71
C GLY A 20 5.98 -19.25 -17.38
N LEU A 21 7.24 -19.33 -16.96
CA LEU A 21 7.73 -18.65 -15.77
C LEU A 21 7.62 -17.12 -15.89
N TYR A 22 8.06 -16.56 -17.01
CA TYR A 22 7.96 -15.13 -17.28
C TYR A 22 6.52 -14.63 -17.17
N GLN A 23 5.58 -15.33 -17.81
CA GLN A 23 4.15 -14.97 -17.74
C GLN A 23 3.58 -15.09 -16.33
N ARG A 24 4.02 -16.10 -15.55
CA ARG A 24 3.62 -16.26 -14.15
C ARG A 24 4.07 -15.07 -13.31
N LEU A 25 5.35 -14.69 -13.39
CA LEU A 25 5.90 -13.56 -12.65
C LEU A 25 5.24 -12.23 -13.04
N LEU A 26 4.97 -12.04 -14.34
CA LEU A 26 4.29 -10.86 -14.82
C LEU A 26 2.86 -10.75 -14.24
N ARG A 27 2.11 -11.84 -14.21
CA ARG A 27 0.78 -11.89 -13.59
C ARG A 27 0.83 -11.56 -12.10
N MET A 28 1.80 -12.10 -11.36
CA MET A 28 1.97 -11.81 -9.93
C MET A 28 2.30 -10.34 -9.69
N ARG A 29 3.14 -9.74 -10.53
CA ARG A 29 3.45 -8.31 -10.47
C ARG A 29 2.23 -7.44 -10.74
N VAL A 30 1.42 -7.79 -11.74
CA VAL A 30 0.15 -7.10 -12.03
C VAL A 30 -0.83 -7.24 -10.86
N ALA A 31 -0.94 -8.42 -10.25
CA ALA A 31 -1.78 -8.62 -9.07
C ALA A 31 -1.33 -7.74 -7.88
N ALA A 32 -0.03 -7.61 -7.64
CA ALA A 32 0.50 -6.69 -6.64
C ALA A 32 0.19 -5.21 -6.96
N GLN A 33 0.24 -4.80 -8.24
CA GLN A 33 -0.15 -3.46 -8.66
C GLN A 33 -1.64 -3.19 -8.44
N GLN A 34 -2.50 -4.17 -8.72
CA GLN A 34 -3.94 -4.08 -8.45
C GLN A 34 -4.23 -3.97 -6.95
N ALA A 35 -3.52 -4.75 -6.12
CA ALA A 35 -3.64 -4.68 -4.67
C ALA A 35 -3.16 -3.31 -4.12
N LEU A 36 -2.12 -2.72 -4.70
CA LEU A 36 -1.68 -1.37 -4.35
C LEU A 36 -2.75 -0.33 -4.72
N GLY A 37 -3.36 -0.42 -5.90
CA GLY A 37 -4.48 0.42 -6.29
C GLY A 37 -5.71 0.25 -5.40
N ALA A 38 -5.99 -0.98 -4.94
CA ALA A 38 -7.08 -1.26 -4.00
C ALA A 38 -6.84 -0.63 -2.61
N LEU A 39 -5.58 -0.46 -2.18
CA LEU A 39 -5.23 0.23 -0.94
C LEU A 39 -5.51 1.74 -1.01
N GLU A 40 -5.42 2.36 -2.20
CA GLU A 40 -5.67 3.79 -2.36
C GLU A 40 -7.11 4.19 -2.02
N LEU A 41 -8.09 3.32 -2.28
CA LEU A 41 -9.50 3.60 -2.03
C LEU A 41 -9.80 3.85 -0.54
N PRO A 42 -9.46 2.94 0.39
CA PRO A 42 -9.69 3.19 1.81
C PRO A 42 -8.81 4.31 2.36
N LEU A 43 -7.60 4.55 1.83
CA LEU A 43 -6.77 5.69 2.22
C LEU A 43 -7.41 7.03 1.81
N ALA A 44 -8.11 7.09 0.68
CA ALA A 44 -8.83 8.28 0.23
C ALA A 44 -10.07 8.60 1.08
N THR A 45 -10.51 7.68 1.94
CA THR A 45 -11.63 7.92 2.86
C THR A 45 -11.28 8.95 3.94
N TYR A 46 -10.03 8.98 4.44
CA TYR A 46 -9.63 9.89 5.52
C TYR A 46 -9.82 11.38 5.15
N PRO A 47 -9.33 11.90 4.01
CA PRO A 47 -9.59 13.29 3.65
C PRO A 47 -11.08 13.57 3.39
N GLN A 48 -11.86 12.58 2.92
CA GLN A 48 -13.30 12.72 2.74
C GLN A 48 -14.03 12.85 4.08
N LEU A 49 -13.67 12.01 5.07
CA LEU A 49 -14.22 12.10 6.43
C LEU A 49 -13.93 13.47 7.04
N LEU A 50 -12.69 13.94 6.98
CA LEU A 50 -12.35 15.26 7.49
C LEU A 50 -13.12 16.36 6.76
N GLY A 51 -13.26 16.28 5.43
CA GLY A 51 -14.04 17.26 4.65
C GLY A 51 -15.53 17.28 4.96
N GLN A 52 -16.11 16.17 5.41
CA GLN A 52 -17.52 16.11 5.84
C GLN A 52 -17.75 16.75 7.21
N TYR A 53 -16.80 16.55 8.13
CA TYR A 53 -16.95 17.01 9.52
C TYR A 53 -16.33 18.39 9.75
N PHE A 54 -15.36 18.81 8.93
CA PHE A 54 -14.82 20.16 8.95
C PHE A 54 -15.51 21.01 7.87
N ALA A 55 -16.76 21.41 8.12
CA ALA A 55 -17.42 22.45 7.33
C ALA A 55 -16.59 23.76 7.36
N PRO A 56 -16.71 24.64 6.35
CA PRO A 56 -15.93 25.89 6.27
C PRO A 56 -15.95 26.75 7.52
N ASP A 57 -17.00 26.64 8.33
CA ASP A 57 -17.20 27.41 9.57
C ASP A 57 -16.25 27.01 10.71
N TRP A 58 -15.74 25.78 10.72
CA TRP A 58 -14.76 25.31 11.72
C TRP A 58 -13.36 25.88 11.47
N LEU A 59 -13.07 26.30 10.24
CA LEU A 59 -11.81 26.92 9.86
C LEU A 59 -11.73 28.41 10.26
N LEU A 60 -12.82 29.00 10.77
CA LEU A 60 -12.88 30.39 11.20
C LEU A 60 -12.38 30.60 12.64
N GLY A 61 -12.16 29.52 13.40
CA GLY A 61 -11.58 29.56 14.74
C GLY A 61 -10.18 28.90 14.80
N PRO A 62 -9.39 29.17 15.86
CA PRO A 62 -8.14 28.45 16.07
C PRO A 62 -8.46 26.96 16.34
N LEU A 63 -8.05 26.08 15.45
CA LEU A 63 -8.15 24.64 15.64
C LEU A 63 -7.23 24.23 16.82
N PRO A 64 -7.69 23.35 17.71
CA PRO A 64 -6.80 22.73 18.69
C PRO A 64 -5.61 22.04 18.03
N ASP A 65 -4.46 22.05 18.66
CA ASP A 65 -3.19 21.53 18.11
C ASP A 65 -3.29 20.08 17.62
N ASP A 66 -4.05 19.24 18.32
CA ASP A 66 -4.22 17.83 17.95
C ASP A 66 -5.01 17.66 16.65
N TRP A 67 -6.04 18.48 16.42
CA TRP A 67 -6.78 18.51 15.18
C TRP A 67 -5.91 19.05 14.01
N LEU A 68 -5.11 20.06 14.29
CA LEU A 68 -4.17 20.60 13.28
C LEU A 68 -3.16 19.52 12.86
N ARG A 69 -2.62 18.75 13.80
CA ARG A 69 -1.74 17.61 13.53
C ARG A 69 -2.43 16.55 12.67
N LEU A 70 -3.68 16.21 12.97
CA LEU A 70 -4.44 15.24 12.18
C LEU A 70 -4.65 15.72 10.74
N VAL A 71 -5.06 16.98 10.54
CA VAL A 71 -5.24 17.56 9.19
C VAL A 71 -3.92 17.56 8.41
N GLN A 72 -2.81 17.90 9.07
CA GLN A 72 -1.48 17.85 8.43
C GLN A 72 -1.08 16.42 8.05
N ALA A 73 -1.32 15.44 8.93
CA ALA A 73 -1.03 14.03 8.66
C ALA A 73 -1.84 13.49 7.48
N VAL A 74 -3.13 13.81 7.39
CA VAL A 74 -3.98 13.41 6.26
C VAL A 74 -3.53 14.07 4.96
N LYS A 75 -3.12 15.34 4.99
CA LYS A 75 -2.58 16.04 3.83
C LYS A 75 -1.25 15.43 3.36
N ALA A 76 -0.36 15.12 4.29
CA ALA A 76 0.92 14.47 4.00
C ALA A 76 0.70 13.06 3.41
N LEU A 77 -0.22 12.27 3.98
CA LEU A 77 -0.61 10.97 3.45
C LEU A 77 -1.14 11.08 2.01
N THR A 78 -2.02 12.04 1.73
CA THR A 78 -2.56 12.26 0.38
C THR A 78 -1.46 12.59 -0.63
N THR A 79 -0.49 13.43 -0.24
CA THR A 79 0.68 13.75 -1.07
C THR A 79 1.54 12.52 -1.32
N GLN A 80 1.74 11.69 -0.29
CA GLN A 80 2.54 10.47 -0.39
C GLN A 80 1.89 9.43 -1.29
N ILE A 81 0.55 9.28 -1.26
CA ILE A 81 -0.19 8.42 -2.19
C ILE A 81 0.09 8.82 -3.64
N GLN A 82 0.11 10.12 -3.97
CA GLN A 82 0.45 10.57 -5.32
C GLN A 82 1.89 10.22 -5.69
N THR A 83 2.83 10.31 -4.74
CA THR A 83 4.23 9.92 -4.94
C THR A 83 4.36 8.42 -5.25
N VAL A 84 3.64 7.57 -4.53
CA VAL A 84 3.59 6.11 -4.77
C VAL A 84 2.95 5.81 -6.13
N ARG A 85 1.91 6.52 -6.51
CA ARG A 85 1.24 6.36 -7.82
C ARG A 85 2.19 6.66 -8.99
N ASN A 86 3.04 7.69 -8.83
CA ASN A 86 4.02 8.07 -9.86
C ASN A 86 5.20 7.08 -9.95
N ALA A 87 5.54 6.41 -8.86
CA ALA A 87 6.65 5.46 -8.79
C ALA A 87 6.26 4.21 -7.96
N PRO A 88 5.35 3.35 -8.49
CA PRO A 88 4.87 2.18 -7.77
C PRO A 88 6.01 1.21 -7.47
N PHE A 89 6.02 0.72 -6.22
CA PHE A 89 7.05 -0.20 -5.69
C PHE A 89 8.49 0.35 -5.65
N ALA A 90 8.68 1.64 -5.81
CA ALA A 90 9.97 2.24 -5.47
C ALA A 90 10.16 2.23 -3.93
N ALA A 91 11.34 1.85 -3.47
CA ALA A 91 11.58 1.61 -2.04
C ALA A 91 11.33 2.86 -1.16
N GLN A 92 11.75 4.03 -1.64
CA GLN A 92 11.55 5.29 -0.93
C GLN A 92 10.06 5.69 -0.81
N PRO A 93 9.27 5.76 -1.92
CA PRO A 93 7.83 6.04 -1.84
C PRO A 93 7.05 5.07 -0.96
N MET A 94 7.36 3.77 -1.02
CA MET A 94 6.68 2.76 -0.21
C MET A 94 6.97 2.92 1.28
N ARG A 95 8.23 3.17 1.66
CA ARG A 95 8.59 3.49 3.06
C ARG A 95 7.90 4.75 3.53
N GLY A 96 7.95 5.83 2.73
CA GLY A 96 7.27 7.06 3.06
C GLY A 96 5.76 6.88 3.25
N LEU A 97 5.11 5.98 2.50
CA LEU A 97 3.70 5.66 2.72
C LEU A 97 3.48 4.96 4.07
N ALA A 98 4.33 4.00 4.43
CA ALA A 98 4.27 3.35 5.74
C ALA A 98 4.44 4.36 6.88
N ASP A 99 5.45 5.24 6.78
CA ASP A 99 5.73 6.29 7.76
C ASP A 99 4.53 7.27 7.91
N GLN A 100 3.88 7.65 6.80
CA GLN A 100 2.70 8.52 6.85
C GLN A 100 1.47 7.83 7.42
N MET A 101 1.28 6.53 7.18
CA MET A 101 0.20 5.77 7.82
C MET A 101 0.40 5.67 9.33
N GLU A 102 1.64 5.47 9.79
CA GLU A 102 1.98 5.47 11.22
C GLU A 102 1.80 6.87 11.83
N ALA A 103 2.24 7.92 11.16
CA ALA A 103 2.04 9.30 11.59
C ALA A 103 0.56 9.67 11.70
N LEU A 104 -0.28 9.17 10.79
CA LEU A 104 -1.72 9.36 10.86
C LEU A 104 -2.32 8.68 12.10
N ALA A 105 -1.94 7.43 12.38
CA ALA A 105 -2.40 6.71 13.56
C ALA A 105 -1.95 7.42 14.86
N ALA A 106 -0.71 7.91 14.89
CA ALA A 106 -0.19 8.68 16.02
C ALA A 106 -0.90 10.02 16.22
N ALA A 107 -1.34 10.68 15.14
CA ALA A 107 -2.10 11.92 15.21
C ALA A 107 -3.56 11.69 15.66
N TRP A 108 -4.14 10.53 15.37
CA TRP A 108 -5.51 10.17 15.77
C TRP A 108 -5.61 9.74 17.25
N ALA A 109 -4.61 9.04 17.77
CA ALA A 109 -4.61 8.47 19.12
C ALA A 109 -4.91 9.49 20.24
N PRO A 110 -4.29 10.69 20.31
CA PRO A 110 -4.57 11.66 21.36
C PRO A 110 -6.00 12.19 21.31
N LEU A 111 -6.61 12.30 20.14
CA LEU A 111 -7.99 12.75 20.00
C LEU A 111 -8.99 11.77 20.65
N LEU A 112 -8.69 10.46 20.61
CA LEU A 112 -9.49 9.44 21.31
C LEU A 112 -9.27 9.44 22.82
N ALA A 113 -8.07 9.82 23.26
CA ALA A 113 -7.69 9.76 24.69
C ALA A 113 -8.23 10.94 25.50
N HIS A 114 -8.60 12.04 24.87
CA HIS A 114 -9.16 13.20 25.59
C HIS A 114 -10.62 12.92 25.97
N PRO A 115 -10.93 12.78 27.27
CA PRO A 115 -12.32 12.76 27.71
C PRO A 115 -12.97 14.09 27.31
N ALA A 116 -14.29 14.04 27.08
CA ALA A 116 -15.12 15.21 26.77
C ALA A 116 -15.03 16.25 27.92
N ASP A 117 -13.91 16.93 28.03
CA ASP A 117 -13.75 18.02 29.00
C ASP A 117 -14.07 19.36 28.32
N LEU A 118 -14.72 20.18 29.06
CA LEU A 118 -15.54 21.35 28.79
C LEU A 118 -14.99 22.44 27.84
N ALA A 119 -13.86 22.25 27.16
CA ALA A 119 -13.24 23.28 26.31
C ALA A 119 -12.65 22.77 24.98
N GLY A 120 -12.77 21.49 24.62
CA GLY A 120 -12.23 20.92 23.38
C GLY A 120 -13.31 20.35 22.47
N ALA A 121 -13.14 20.45 21.16
CA ALA A 121 -14.02 19.83 20.18
C ALA A 121 -14.00 18.30 20.35
N THR A 122 -15.04 17.76 20.97
CA THR A 122 -15.24 16.32 21.14
C THR A 122 -15.37 15.67 19.77
N ILE A 123 -14.70 14.53 19.56
CA ILE A 123 -14.88 13.76 18.31
C ILE A 123 -16.35 13.31 18.24
N PRO A 124 -17.07 13.63 17.15
CA PRO A 124 -18.39 13.07 16.94
C PRO A 124 -18.33 11.54 16.92
N PRO A 125 -19.23 10.82 17.63
CA PRO A 125 -19.19 9.36 17.66
C PRO A 125 -19.31 8.72 16.27
N GLU A 126 -20.02 9.37 15.36
CA GLU A 126 -20.14 8.95 13.97
C GLU A 126 -18.80 9.04 13.23
N LEU A 127 -18.02 10.09 13.46
CA LEU A 127 -16.68 10.23 12.88
C LEU A 127 -15.75 9.13 13.43
N ALA A 128 -15.79 8.88 14.73
CA ALA A 128 -14.99 7.82 15.35
C ALA A 128 -15.31 6.45 14.77
N ALA A 129 -16.59 6.12 14.58
CA ALA A 129 -17.03 4.86 14.00
C ALA A 129 -16.60 4.73 12.52
N GLN A 130 -16.78 5.77 11.72
CA GLN A 130 -16.37 5.78 10.31
C GLN A 130 -14.85 5.73 10.16
N TRP A 131 -14.11 6.39 11.04
CA TRP A 131 -12.64 6.31 11.07
C TRP A 131 -12.17 4.89 11.38
N GLN A 132 -12.75 4.24 12.38
CA GLN A 132 -12.45 2.85 12.71
C GLN A 132 -12.73 1.90 11.54
N GLN A 133 -13.84 2.11 10.82
CA GLN A 133 -14.18 1.35 9.63
C GLN A 133 -13.17 1.58 8.51
N ALA A 134 -12.72 2.81 8.29
CA ALA A 134 -11.69 3.14 7.31
C ALA A 134 -10.36 2.47 7.67
N ASP A 135 -9.96 2.55 8.94
CA ASP A 135 -8.73 1.93 9.44
C ASP A 135 -8.74 0.41 9.25
N PHE A 136 -9.84 -0.27 9.60
CA PHE A 136 -9.99 -1.69 9.34
C PHE A 136 -9.82 -2.03 7.85
N SER A 137 -10.43 -1.24 6.97
CA SER A 137 -10.34 -1.43 5.51
C SER A 137 -8.92 -1.22 4.99
N VAL A 138 -8.19 -0.23 5.54
CA VAL A 138 -6.79 0.03 5.23
C VAL A 138 -5.90 -1.13 5.68
N GLN A 139 -6.07 -1.62 6.90
CA GLN A 139 -5.29 -2.75 7.43
C GLN A 139 -5.52 -4.02 6.60
N LEU A 140 -6.76 -4.29 6.21
CA LEU A 140 -7.08 -5.43 5.35
C LEU A 140 -6.40 -5.31 3.97
N ALA A 141 -6.52 -4.15 3.32
CA ALA A 141 -5.90 -3.91 2.02
C ALA A 141 -4.37 -3.96 2.09
N ARG A 142 -3.76 -3.43 3.17
CA ARG A 142 -2.33 -3.54 3.45
C ARG A 142 -1.88 -4.99 3.61
N ALA A 143 -2.61 -5.79 4.35
CA ALA A 143 -2.31 -7.22 4.53
C ALA A 143 -2.37 -7.96 3.20
N GLN A 144 -3.39 -7.72 2.38
CA GLN A 144 -3.52 -8.31 1.04
C GLN A 144 -2.36 -7.90 0.12
N LEU A 145 -1.99 -6.63 0.10
CA LEU A 145 -0.84 -6.14 -0.68
C LEU A 145 0.45 -6.84 -0.24
N ASN A 146 0.74 -6.89 1.06
CA ASN A 146 1.93 -7.54 1.58
C ASN A 146 1.96 -9.05 1.26
N GLN A 147 0.81 -9.72 1.29
CA GLN A 147 0.70 -11.12 0.89
C GLN A 147 1.05 -11.31 -0.60
N MET A 148 0.55 -10.44 -1.49
CA MET A 148 0.88 -10.51 -2.92
C MET A 148 2.36 -10.23 -3.19
N ILE A 149 2.94 -9.25 -2.49
CA ILE A 149 4.36 -8.92 -2.57
C ILE A 149 5.22 -10.10 -2.06
N ALA A 150 4.86 -10.70 -0.93
CA ALA A 150 5.57 -11.84 -0.37
C ALA A 150 5.56 -13.04 -1.33
N ALA A 151 4.39 -13.39 -1.88
CA ALA A 151 4.25 -14.47 -2.86
C ALA A 151 5.09 -14.21 -4.13
N TYR A 152 5.12 -12.98 -4.63
CA TYR A 152 5.97 -12.60 -5.75
C TYR A 152 7.46 -12.72 -5.40
N ASN A 153 7.89 -12.17 -4.27
CA ASN A 153 9.28 -12.22 -3.83
C ASN A 153 9.75 -13.66 -3.59
N GLU A 154 8.91 -14.52 -3.02
CA GLU A 154 9.19 -15.95 -2.86
C GLU A 154 9.35 -16.64 -4.22
N ALA A 155 8.49 -16.35 -5.18
CA ALA A 155 8.58 -16.91 -6.53
C ALA A 155 9.89 -16.54 -7.23
N LEU A 156 10.47 -15.37 -6.95
CA LEU A 156 11.78 -14.95 -7.47
C LEU A 156 12.94 -15.77 -6.91
N LEU A 157 12.79 -16.33 -5.71
CA LEU A 157 13.86 -17.08 -5.02
C LEU A 157 13.84 -18.57 -5.36
N GLN A 158 12.73 -19.12 -5.85
CA GLN A 158 12.59 -20.54 -6.16
C GLN A 158 13.53 -20.96 -7.30
N PHE A 159 14.31 -22.02 -7.07
CA PHE A 159 15.09 -22.65 -8.14
C PHE A 159 14.16 -23.44 -9.08
N PRO A 160 14.38 -23.45 -10.41
CA PRO A 160 15.44 -22.79 -11.17
C PRO A 160 15.10 -21.36 -11.63
N ALA A 161 13.95 -20.79 -11.18
CA ALA A 161 13.49 -19.45 -11.54
C ALA A 161 14.53 -18.36 -11.25
N ASN A 162 15.27 -18.47 -10.14
CA ASN A 162 16.26 -17.49 -9.71
C ASN A 162 17.31 -17.15 -10.80
N THR A 163 17.74 -18.15 -11.59
CA THR A 163 18.74 -17.95 -12.66
C THR A 163 18.16 -17.13 -13.82
N VAL A 164 16.92 -17.44 -14.19
CA VAL A 164 16.19 -16.75 -15.28
C VAL A 164 15.78 -15.33 -14.86
N VAL A 165 15.33 -15.17 -13.60
CA VAL A 165 14.95 -13.89 -13.00
C VAL A 165 16.07 -12.86 -13.05
N ARG A 166 17.30 -13.26 -12.72
CA ARG A 166 18.50 -12.39 -12.81
C ARG A 166 18.77 -11.94 -14.24
N ALA A 167 18.64 -12.85 -15.22
CA ALA A 167 18.83 -12.54 -16.63
C ALA A 167 17.75 -11.60 -17.19
N MET A 168 16.51 -11.67 -16.66
CA MET A 168 15.37 -10.87 -17.10
C MET A 168 15.19 -9.55 -16.32
N GLY A 169 16.02 -9.27 -15.32
CA GLY A 169 16.01 -8.00 -14.58
C GLY A 169 14.84 -7.82 -13.62
N PHE A 170 14.16 -8.89 -13.19
CA PHE A 170 13.15 -8.83 -12.14
C PHE A 170 13.80 -8.51 -10.79
N LYS A 171 13.18 -7.60 -10.04
CA LYS A 171 13.63 -7.18 -8.71
C LYS A 171 12.56 -7.47 -7.68
N SER A 172 12.98 -7.71 -6.43
CA SER A 172 12.05 -7.83 -5.29
C SER A 172 11.28 -6.53 -5.07
N LEU A 173 10.03 -6.67 -4.65
CA LEU A 173 9.15 -5.57 -4.31
C LEU A 173 9.23 -5.29 -2.80
N PRO A 174 9.27 -4.01 -2.38
CA PRO A 174 9.22 -3.65 -0.97
C PRO A 174 7.82 -3.89 -0.40
N THR A 175 7.75 -4.35 0.85
CA THR A 175 6.51 -4.44 1.65
C THR A 175 6.17 -3.10 2.29
N LEU A 176 4.89 -2.96 2.71
CA LEU A 176 4.35 -1.83 3.47
C LEU A 176 4.28 -2.15 4.96
#